data_0c4a6d51f2dcf7cc063b9ad88a447f07
#
_entry.id   0c4a6d51f2dcf7cc063b9ad88a447f07
#
_cell.length_a   1.000
_cell.length_b   1.000
_cell.length_c   1.000
_cell.angle_alpha   90.00
_cell.angle_beta   90.00
_cell.angle_gamma   90.00
#
_symmetry.space_group_name_H-M   'P 1'
#
loop_
_entity.id
_entity.type
_entity.pdbx_description
1 polymer ?
#
loop_
_entity_poly.entity_id
_entity_poly.type
_entity_poly.pdbx_seq_one_letter_code
_entity_poly.pdbx_strand_id
1 'polypeptide(L)'
;MTKNPSSDATLPKGIHRSWKLPDKSLGDLWDSIVMDEAIKKQLLSQAIVNFTVRPKVERTVLPLHGVILLVGPPGTGKTSLARGLAHRVAESFSSAKFRLLEVEPHTLTSSAMGKTQRAVADLFSQSIAESAAAGPTIVLLDEVETLAADRAKLSLEANPVDVHRATDAVLVQLDMLAERNPHLLFVATSNFPQAVDSAFLSRCDMVMEVPLPGKDACKQIL
;
A
#
# COMPACT_ATOMS: atom_id res chain seq x y z
N MET A 1 14.94 -24.25 11.16
CA MET A 1 15.18 -23.91 9.75
C MET A 1 13.99 -24.40 8.94
N THR A 2 12.97 -23.59 8.81
CA THR A 2 11.77 -23.90 8.02
C THR A 2 11.93 -23.24 6.65
N LYS A 3 12.03 -24.09 5.63
CA LYS A 3 12.09 -23.68 4.22
C LYS A 3 10.82 -22.92 3.86
N ASN A 4 10.97 -21.68 3.40
CA ASN A 4 9.92 -20.89 2.77
C ASN A 4 9.55 -21.55 1.43
N PRO A 5 8.32 -22.00 1.20
CA PRO A 5 7.92 -22.56 -0.07
C PRO A 5 7.39 -21.48 -0.99
N SER A 6 8.00 -21.35 -2.15
CA SER A 6 7.59 -20.59 -3.33
C SER A 6 8.41 -19.35 -3.67
N SER A 7 9.65 -19.54 -4.06
CA SER A 7 10.46 -18.51 -4.72
C SER A 7 11.19 -19.12 -5.91
N ASP A 8 10.49 -19.32 -7.05
CA ASP A 8 11.17 -19.58 -8.33
C ASP A 8 10.43 -19.05 -9.57
N ALA A 9 9.48 -18.14 -9.38
CA ALA A 9 9.06 -17.24 -10.44
C ALA A 9 9.79 -15.93 -10.23
N THR A 10 10.62 -15.50 -11.18
CA THR A 10 11.25 -14.17 -11.17
C THR A 10 10.15 -13.13 -10.98
N LEU A 11 10.17 -12.47 -9.83
CA LEU A 11 9.18 -11.43 -9.53
C LEU A 11 9.31 -10.30 -10.57
N PRO A 12 8.19 -9.71 -11.00
CA PRO A 12 8.20 -8.54 -11.88
C PRO A 12 9.05 -7.42 -11.29
N LYS A 13 9.68 -6.63 -12.16
CA LYS A 13 10.51 -5.50 -11.75
C LYS A 13 9.69 -4.54 -10.87
N GLY A 14 10.24 -4.16 -9.73
CA GLY A 14 9.61 -3.26 -8.76
C GLY A 14 8.75 -3.97 -7.71
N ILE A 15 8.48 -5.25 -7.87
CA ILE A 15 7.84 -6.07 -6.83
C ILE A 15 8.92 -6.71 -5.98
N HIS A 16 8.97 -6.35 -4.69
CA HIS A 16 9.91 -6.90 -3.74
C HIS A 16 9.48 -8.29 -3.26
N ARG A 17 8.19 -8.45 -2.97
CA ARG A 17 7.60 -9.71 -2.49
C ARG A 17 6.17 -9.88 -2.99
N SER A 18 5.74 -11.15 -3.06
CA SER A 18 4.36 -11.50 -3.39
C SER A 18 3.90 -12.66 -2.51
N TRP A 19 2.67 -12.57 -2.00
CA TRP A 19 2.04 -13.63 -1.20
C TRP A 19 0.69 -14.01 -1.80
N LYS A 20 0.39 -15.30 -1.70
CA LYS A 20 -0.98 -15.81 -1.84
C LYS A 20 -1.65 -15.72 -0.48
N LEU A 21 -2.82 -15.13 -0.42
CA LEU A 21 -3.53 -14.91 0.83
C LEU A 21 -4.77 -15.84 0.93
N PRO A 22 -5.19 -16.19 2.15
CA PRO A 22 -4.60 -15.82 3.44
C PRO A 22 -3.26 -16.52 3.71
N ASP A 23 -2.35 -15.88 4.44
CA ASP A 23 -1.05 -16.42 4.86
C ASP A 23 -0.89 -16.27 6.38
N LYS A 24 -0.70 -17.39 7.10
CA LYS A 24 -0.67 -17.41 8.57
C LYS A 24 0.42 -16.52 9.14
N SER A 25 1.61 -16.47 8.51
CA SER A 25 2.71 -15.64 9.00
C SER A 25 2.37 -14.14 9.01
N LEU A 26 1.52 -13.71 8.07
CA LEU A 26 1.01 -12.33 8.03
C LEU A 26 -0.11 -12.12 9.06
N GLY A 27 -0.91 -13.14 9.35
CA GLY A 27 -1.88 -13.11 10.43
C GLY A 27 -1.23 -12.92 11.81
N ASP A 28 -0.15 -13.63 12.05
CA ASP A 28 0.64 -13.51 13.29
C ASP A 28 1.19 -12.07 13.46
N LEU A 29 1.52 -11.37 12.37
CA LEU A 29 1.90 -9.95 12.43
C LEU A 29 0.76 -9.07 12.91
N TRP A 30 -0.47 -9.29 12.41
CA TRP A 30 -1.65 -8.54 12.87
C TRP A 30 -1.91 -8.70 14.35
N ASP A 31 -1.80 -9.92 14.84
CA ASP A 31 -2.06 -10.24 16.25
C ASP A 31 -0.96 -9.71 17.18
N SER A 32 0.27 -9.58 16.67
CA SER A 32 1.41 -9.05 17.43
C SER A 32 1.36 -7.53 17.62
N ILE A 33 0.60 -6.79 16.80
CA ILE A 33 0.48 -5.33 16.93
C ILE A 33 -0.47 -5.00 18.09
N VAL A 34 0.07 -4.41 19.14
CA VAL A 34 -0.70 -3.93 20.29
C VAL A 34 -1.18 -2.50 20.03
N MET A 35 -2.46 -2.37 19.71
CA MET A 35 -3.13 -1.08 19.49
C MET A 35 -4.62 -1.23 19.84
N ASP A 36 -5.34 -0.11 19.86
CA ASP A 36 -6.78 -0.11 20.09
C ASP A 36 -7.52 -0.98 19.05
N GLU A 37 -8.27 -1.97 19.52
CA GLU A 37 -9.03 -2.89 18.68
C GLU A 37 -10.10 -2.16 17.83
N ALA A 38 -10.61 -1.02 18.30
CA ALA A 38 -11.54 -0.21 17.52
C ALA A 38 -10.86 0.37 16.27
N ILE A 39 -9.59 0.76 16.37
CA ILE A 39 -8.79 1.25 15.25
C ILE A 39 -8.53 0.12 14.26
N LYS A 40 -8.10 -1.06 14.74
CA LYS A 40 -7.92 -2.25 13.87
C LYS A 40 -9.21 -2.61 13.14
N LYS A 41 -10.35 -2.61 13.85
CA LYS A 41 -11.66 -2.91 13.28
C LYS A 41 -12.08 -1.89 12.23
N GLN A 42 -11.83 -0.61 12.47
CA GLN A 42 -12.12 0.45 11.52
C GLN A 42 -11.29 0.27 10.24
N LEU A 43 -10.00 0.00 10.37
CA LEU A 43 -9.09 -0.26 9.26
C LEU A 43 -9.54 -1.47 8.42
N LEU A 44 -9.85 -2.58 9.09
CA LEU A 44 -10.33 -3.79 8.42
C LEU A 44 -11.67 -3.54 7.71
N SER A 45 -12.60 -2.82 8.36
CA SER A 45 -13.90 -2.49 7.78
C SER A 45 -13.75 -1.64 6.51
N GLN A 46 -12.88 -0.63 6.50
CA GLN A 46 -12.60 0.17 5.31
C GLN A 46 -12.03 -0.68 4.16
N ALA A 47 -11.10 -1.57 4.46
CA ALA A 47 -10.54 -2.47 3.45
C ALA A 47 -11.60 -3.42 2.88
N ILE A 48 -12.51 -3.96 3.71
CA ILE A 48 -13.63 -4.80 3.27
C ILE A 48 -14.60 -4.01 2.39
N VAL A 49 -14.92 -2.77 2.74
CA VAL A 49 -15.76 -1.86 1.93
C VAL A 49 -15.18 -1.69 0.53
N ASN A 50 -13.88 -1.57 0.39
CA ASN A 50 -13.22 -1.47 -0.91
C ASN A 50 -13.55 -2.67 -1.83
N PHE A 51 -13.59 -3.89 -1.30
CA PHE A 51 -13.86 -5.09 -2.09
C PHE A 51 -15.33 -5.45 -2.21
N THR A 52 -16.21 -4.92 -1.37
CA THR A 52 -17.63 -5.25 -1.35
C THR A 52 -18.52 -4.18 -1.97
N VAL A 53 -18.20 -2.91 -1.74
CA VAL A 53 -19.04 -1.77 -2.17
C VAL A 53 -18.52 -1.17 -3.47
N ARG A 54 -17.22 -0.88 -3.56
CA ARG A 54 -16.62 -0.22 -4.71
C ARG A 54 -16.90 -0.92 -6.06
N PRO A 55 -16.93 -2.26 -6.19
CA PRO A 55 -17.28 -2.93 -7.43
C PRO A 55 -18.76 -2.80 -7.84
N LYS A 56 -19.63 -2.35 -6.94
CA LYS A 56 -21.08 -2.30 -7.12
C LYS A 56 -21.64 -0.89 -7.29
N VAL A 57 -20.82 0.12 -7.01
CA VAL A 57 -21.24 1.52 -7.02
C VAL A 57 -20.42 2.28 -8.06
N GLU A 58 -21.10 3.04 -8.90
CA GLU A 58 -20.41 3.90 -9.85
C GLU A 58 -19.53 4.95 -9.15
N ARG A 59 -18.34 5.18 -9.70
CA ARG A 59 -17.37 6.13 -9.15
C ARG A 59 -17.90 7.58 -9.08
N THR A 60 -18.85 7.92 -9.95
CA THR A 60 -19.55 9.21 -9.93
C THR A 60 -20.43 9.40 -8.70
N VAL A 61 -20.91 8.30 -8.11
CA VAL A 61 -21.73 8.30 -6.89
C VAL A 61 -20.86 8.19 -5.65
N LEU A 62 -19.85 7.31 -5.69
CA LEU A 62 -18.91 7.08 -4.59
C LEU A 62 -17.48 7.06 -5.13
N PRO A 63 -16.76 8.19 -5.11
CA PRO A 63 -15.45 8.35 -5.76
C PRO A 63 -14.31 7.71 -4.96
N LEU A 64 -14.43 6.42 -4.63
CA LEU A 64 -13.37 5.68 -3.96
C LEU A 64 -12.23 5.36 -4.93
N HIS A 65 -11.01 5.61 -4.49
CA HIS A 65 -9.78 5.30 -5.24
C HIS A 65 -9.20 3.93 -4.88
N GLY A 66 -9.57 3.36 -3.74
CA GLY A 66 -8.99 2.13 -3.22
C GLY A 66 -7.60 2.39 -2.64
N VAL A 67 -7.44 3.45 -1.87
CA VAL A 67 -6.18 3.82 -1.23
C VAL A 67 -6.39 4.05 0.26
N ILE A 68 -5.63 3.34 1.09
CA ILE A 68 -5.52 3.55 2.53
C ILE A 68 -4.09 3.98 2.84
N LEU A 69 -3.91 5.04 3.61
CA LEU A 69 -2.61 5.51 4.05
C LEU A 69 -2.47 5.36 5.56
N LEU A 70 -1.44 4.64 6.00
CA LEU A 70 -1.04 4.49 7.39
C LEU A 70 0.12 5.46 7.67
N VAL A 71 -0.08 6.40 8.57
CA VAL A 71 0.92 7.42 8.93
C VAL A 71 1.35 7.27 10.38
N GLY A 72 2.57 7.66 10.70
CA GLY A 72 3.05 7.66 12.09
C GLY A 72 4.56 7.53 12.17
N PRO A 73 5.13 7.68 13.37
CA PRO A 73 6.57 7.59 13.58
C PRO A 73 7.18 6.26 13.09
N PRO A 74 8.47 6.22 12.75
CA PRO A 74 9.15 4.97 12.45
C PRO A 74 9.09 4.01 13.65
N GLY A 75 9.04 2.70 13.36
CA GLY A 75 9.00 1.67 14.40
C GLY A 75 7.62 1.41 15.02
N THR A 76 6.54 2.08 14.58
CA THR A 76 5.17 1.84 15.10
C THR A 76 4.48 0.60 14.50
N GLY A 77 5.14 -0.12 13.59
CA GLY A 77 4.61 -1.36 13.02
C GLY A 77 3.66 -1.17 11.83
N LYS A 78 3.64 0.00 11.16
CA LYS A 78 2.77 0.28 10.00
C LYS A 78 2.84 -0.78 8.90
N THR A 79 4.04 -1.16 8.49
CA THR A 79 4.29 -2.18 7.47
C THR A 79 3.77 -3.56 7.91
N SER A 80 3.99 -3.93 9.17
CA SER A 80 3.47 -5.18 9.75
C SER A 80 1.94 -5.16 9.83
N LEU A 81 1.36 -4.02 10.22
CA LEU A 81 -0.09 -3.82 10.26
C LEU A 81 -0.71 -3.93 8.85
N ALA A 82 -0.08 -3.33 7.84
CA ALA A 82 -0.52 -3.41 6.44
C ALA A 82 -0.48 -4.86 5.90
N ARG A 83 0.59 -5.60 6.20
CA ARG A 83 0.71 -7.02 5.83
C ARG A 83 -0.35 -7.87 6.53
N GLY A 84 -0.54 -7.67 7.83
CA GLY A 84 -1.55 -8.36 8.62
C GLY A 84 -2.97 -8.02 8.17
N LEU A 85 -3.25 -6.75 7.82
CA LEU A 85 -4.52 -6.33 7.23
C LEU A 85 -4.84 -7.13 5.97
N ALA A 86 -3.87 -7.31 5.08
CA ALA A 86 -4.06 -8.07 3.84
C ALA A 86 -4.49 -9.52 4.13
N HIS A 87 -3.90 -10.18 5.13
CA HIS A 87 -4.33 -11.50 5.58
C HIS A 87 -5.77 -11.48 6.10
N ARG A 88 -6.11 -10.56 7.02
CA ARG A 88 -7.45 -10.47 7.63
C ARG A 88 -8.54 -10.14 6.61
N VAL A 89 -8.23 -9.29 5.63
CA VAL A 89 -9.15 -9.05 4.50
C VAL A 89 -9.41 -10.34 3.75
N ALA A 90 -8.36 -11.08 3.37
CA ALA A 90 -8.52 -12.32 2.62
C ALA A 90 -9.32 -13.39 3.39
N GLU A 91 -9.16 -13.49 4.71
CA GLU A 91 -9.97 -14.38 5.56
C GLU A 91 -11.46 -14.04 5.53
N SER A 92 -11.81 -12.76 5.32
CA SER A 92 -13.21 -12.32 5.25
C SER A 92 -13.91 -12.75 3.96
N PHE A 93 -13.17 -13.31 2.98
CA PHE A 93 -13.69 -13.71 1.67
C PHE A 93 -13.36 -15.18 1.38
N SER A 94 -14.22 -16.10 1.76
CA SER A 94 -13.98 -17.56 1.72
C SER A 94 -13.76 -18.15 0.32
N SER A 95 -14.22 -17.48 -0.75
CA SER A 95 -14.16 -17.99 -2.13
C SER A 95 -13.14 -17.27 -3.02
N ALA A 96 -12.58 -16.16 -2.58
CA ALA A 96 -11.69 -15.33 -3.39
C ALA A 96 -10.21 -15.60 -3.08
N LYS A 97 -9.40 -15.73 -4.13
CA LYS A 97 -7.94 -15.92 -4.01
C LYS A 97 -7.26 -14.56 -4.07
N PHE A 98 -7.00 -14.00 -2.91
CA PHE A 98 -6.29 -12.73 -2.79
C PHE A 98 -4.79 -12.87 -3.01
N ARG A 99 -4.17 -11.77 -3.46
CA ARG A 99 -2.72 -11.60 -3.51
C ARG A 99 -2.31 -10.33 -2.79
N LEU A 100 -1.15 -10.37 -2.13
CA LEU A 100 -0.45 -9.20 -1.66
C LEU A 100 0.81 -9.03 -2.51
N LEU A 101 0.99 -7.84 -3.07
CA LEU A 101 2.22 -7.39 -3.72
C LEU A 101 2.85 -6.31 -2.87
N GLU A 102 4.12 -6.47 -2.54
CA GLU A 102 4.90 -5.46 -1.83
C GLU A 102 5.83 -4.76 -2.82
N VAL A 103 5.67 -3.46 -2.93
CA VAL A 103 6.49 -2.58 -3.76
C VAL A 103 7.53 -1.90 -2.88
N GLU A 104 8.78 -1.94 -3.30
CA GLU A 104 9.87 -1.22 -2.65
C GLU A 104 10.21 0.03 -3.47
N PRO A 105 9.75 1.22 -3.03
CA PRO A 105 9.91 2.47 -3.77
C PRO A 105 11.35 2.82 -4.12
N HIS A 106 12.28 2.55 -3.20
CA HIS A 106 13.70 2.85 -3.40
C HIS A 106 14.32 2.15 -4.62
N THR A 107 13.83 0.96 -4.98
CA THR A 107 14.30 0.24 -6.18
C THR A 107 13.88 0.92 -7.49
N LEU A 108 12.83 1.74 -7.44
CA LEU A 108 12.32 2.50 -8.58
C LEU A 108 13.04 3.83 -8.74
N THR A 109 13.42 4.49 -7.65
CA THR A 109 14.04 5.81 -7.64
C THR A 109 15.56 5.77 -7.85
N SER A 110 16.21 4.63 -7.67
CA SER A 110 17.66 4.45 -7.86
C SER A 110 18.12 4.44 -9.32
N SER A 111 17.20 4.56 -10.26
CA SER A 111 17.49 4.55 -11.70
C SER A 111 17.95 5.94 -12.18
N ALA A 112 18.88 5.99 -13.16
CA ALA A 112 19.36 7.23 -13.75
C ALA A 112 18.22 8.10 -14.30
N MET A 113 18.45 9.42 -14.37
CA MET A 113 17.50 10.48 -14.78
C MET A 113 16.52 10.05 -15.88
N GLY A 114 15.22 10.28 -15.68
CA GLY A 114 14.14 9.95 -16.64
C GLY A 114 13.71 8.48 -16.67
N LYS A 115 14.42 7.57 -16.01
CA LYS A 115 14.04 6.16 -15.95
C LYS A 115 13.04 5.83 -14.84
N THR A 116 13.00 6.65 -13.78
CA THR A 116 12.12 6.46 -12.64
C THR A 116 10.65 6.56 -13.04
N GLN A 117 10.25 7.60 -13.79
CA GLN A 117 8.88 7.76 -14.28
C GLN A 117 8.42 6.55 -15.10
N ARG A 118 9.29 6.06 -16.00
CA ARG A 118 8.97 4.91 -16.85
C ARG A 118 8.90 3.62 -16.01
N ALA A 119 9.82 3.42 -15.07
CA ALA A 119 9.81 2.27 -14.19
C ALA A 119 8.54 2.22 -13.32
N VAL A 120 8.08 3.36 -12.80
CA VAL A 120 6.81 3.49 -12.08
C VAL A 120 5.65 3.15 -13.01
N ALA A 121 5.58 3.75 -14.20
CA ALA A 121 4.51 3.49 -15.15
C ALA A 121 4.44 2.00 -15.54
N ASP A 122 5.59 1.38 -15.82
CA ASP A 122 5.67 -0.05 -16.19
C ASP A 122 5.22 -0.96 -15.01
N LEU A 123 5.63 -0.66 -13.78
CA LEU A 123 5.20 -1.40 -12.60
C LEU A 123 3.68 -1.39 -12.42
N PHE A 124 3.07 -0.20 -12.50
CA PHE A 124 1.64 -0.04 -12.28
C PHE A 124 0.82 -0.58 -13.46
N SER A 125 1.19 -0.24 -14.70
CA SER A 125 0.42 -0.61 -15.90
C SER A 125 0.57 -2.05 -16.31
N GLN A 126 1.64 -2.73 -15.91
CA GLN A 126 1.90 -4.14 -16.21
C GLN A 126 1.72 -5.01 -14.96
N SER A 127 2.68 -4.99 -14.04
CA SER A 127 2.74 -5.96 -12.95
C SER A 127 1.53 -5.88 -12.01
N ILE A 128 1.13 -4.67 -11.59
CA ILE A 128 -0.02 -4.48 -10.71
C ILE A 128 -1.32 -4.72 -11.47
N ALA A 129 -1.44 -4.19 -12.68
CA ALA A 129 -2.64 -4.37 -13.51
C ALA A 129 -2.89 -5.83 -13.86
N GLU A 130 -1.86 -6.59 -14.24
CA GLU A 130 -1.96 -8.04 -14.51
C GLU A 130 -2.38 -8.83 -13.27
N SER A 131 -1.83 -8.50 -12.09
CA SER A 131 -2.25 -9.14 -10.85
C SER A 131 -3.70 -8.83 -10.52
N ALA A 132 -4.13 -7.58 -10.68
CA ALA A 132 -5.50 -7.14 -10.42
C ALA A 132 -6.52 -7.76 -11.40
N ALA A 133 -6.12 -7.98 -12.66
CA ALA A 133 -6.93 -8.70 -13.66
C ALA A 133 -7.08 -10.19 -13.33
N ALA A 134 -6.07 -10.79 -12.69
CA ALA A 134 -6.11 -12.20 -12.28
C ALA A 134 -6.94 -12.46 -11.01
N GLY A 135 -7.23 -11.44 -10.21
CA GLY A 135 -8.05 -11.54 -8.99
C GLY A 135 -7.84 -10.41 -8.00
N PRO A 136 -8.55 -10.45 -6.85
CA PRO A 136 -8.43 -9.43 -5.83
C PRO A 136 -6.99 -9.27 -5.37
N THR A 137 -6.48 -8.04 -5.45
CA THR A 137 -5.08 -7.73 -5.18
C THR A 137 -4.96 -6.59 -4.17
N ILE A 138 -4.09 -6.76 -3.20
CA ILE A 138 -3.68 -5.71 -2.27
C ILE A 138 -2.24 -5.35 -2.60
N VAL A 139 -1.94 -4.07 -2.73
CA VAL A 139 -0.60 -3.56 -3.02
C VAL A 139 -0.12 -2.74 -1.84
N LEU A 140 0.97 -3.17 -1.22
CA LEU A 140 1.66 -2.42 -0.17
C LEU A 140 2.71 -1.51 -0.81
N LEU A 141 2.54 -0.21 -0.63
CA LEU A 141 3.50 0.83 -0.99
C LEU A 141 4.17 1.32 0.30
N ASP A 142 5.31 0.73 0.64
CA ASP A 142 6.03 1.10 1.86
C ASP A 142 6.82 2.40 1.64
N GLU A 143 6.78 3.32 2.62
CA GLU A 143 7.45 4.63 2.56
C GLU A 143 7.07 5.43 1.30
N VAL A 144 5.76 5.64 1.12
CA VAL A 144 5.20 6.25 -0.10
C VAL A 144 5.72 7.66 -0.39
N GLU A 145 6.20 8.38 0.61
CA GLU A 145 6.87 9.68 0.46
C GLU A 145 8.06 9.64 -0.49
N THR A 146 8.64 8.47 -0.71
CA THR A 146 9.72 8.28 -1.70
C THR A 146 9.22 8.35 -3.15
N LEU A 147 7.96 7.95 -3.40
CA LEU A 147 7.33 7.98 -4.73
C LEU A 147 6.41 9.18 -4.92
N ALA A 148 5.77 9.64 -3.86
CA ALA A 148 4.79 10.71 -3.86
C ALA A 148 5.21 11.82 -2.87
N ALA A 149 6.42 12.37 -3.08
CA ALA A 149 6.97 13.42 -2.25
C ALA A 149 6.26 14.77 -2.48
N ASP A 150 6.13 15.55 -1.41
CA ASP A 150 5.55 16.89 -1.43
C ASP A 150 6.38 17.84 -2.32
N ARG A 151 5.80 18.24 -3.43
CA ARG A 151 6.42 19.10 -4.44
C ARG A 151 6.81 20.47 -3.92
N ALA A 152 6.08 21.01 -2.97
CA ALA A 152 6.37 22.31 -2.39
C ALA A 152 7.66 22.32 -1.56
N LYS A 153 8.05 21.18 -1.01
CA LYS A 153 9.26 21.04 -0.18
C LYS A 153 10.52 20.66 -0.95
N LEU A 154 10.36 20.09 -2.16
CA LEU A 154 11.47 19.63 -3.00
C LEU A 154 12.19 20.74 -3.75
N SER A 155 11.71 21.97 -3.73
CA SER A 155 12.31 23.12 -4.46
C SER A 155 13.76 23.46 -4.03
N LEU A 156 14.25 22.84 -2.96
CA LEU A 156 15.58 23.04 -2.41
C LEU A 156 16.57 21.87 -2.69
N GLU A 157 16.10 20.79 -3.34
CA GLU A 157 16.92 19.60 -3.62
C GLU A 157 17.54 19.62 -5.02
N ALA A 158 18.61 18.85 -5.22
CA ALA A 158 19.45 18.88 -6.43
C ALA A 158 18.75 18.39 -7.72
N ASN A 159 17.55 17.75 -7.64
CA ASN A 159 16.83 17.25 -8.83
C ASN A 159 15.29 17.21 -8.68
N PRO A 160 14.63 18.37 -8.50
CA PRO A 160 13.17 18.42 -8.24
C PRO A 160 12.33 17.89 -9.42
N VAL A 161 12.79 18.04 -10.65
CA VAL A 161 12.02 17.70 -11.87
C VAL A 161 11.73 16.22 -11.99
N ASP A 162 12.68 15.34 -11.66
CA ASP A 162 12.48 13.89 -11.79
C ASP A 162 11.56 13.34 -10.68
N VAL A 163 11.62 13.91 -9.48
CA VAL A 163 10.73 13.56 -8.39
C VAL A 163 9.29 13.99 -8.70
N HIS A 164 9.10 15.21 -9.24
CA HIS A 164 7.79 15.69 -9.71
C HIS A 164 7.19 14.76 -10.77
N ARG A 165 7.99 14.34 -11.74
CA ARG A 165 7.54 13.41 -12.80
C ARG A 165 7.18 12.04 -12.26
N ALA A 166 7.93 11.53 -11.28
CA ALA A 166 7.62 10.26 -10.63
C ALA A 166 6.29 10.34 -9.85
N THR A 167 6.10 11.41 -9.07
CA THR A 167 4.84 11.66 -8.36
C THR A 167 3.66 11.75 -9.33
N ASP A 168 3.77 12.53 -10.41
CA ASP A 168 2.71 12.63 -11.42
C ASP A 168 2.41 11.27 -12.07
N ALA A 169 3.43 10.47 -12.35
CA ALA A 169 3.24 9.12 -12.89
C ALA A 169 2.45 8.22 -11.92
N VAL A 170 2.79 8.24 -10.62
CA VAL A 170 2.06 7.49 -9.59
C VAL A 170 0.59 7.92 -9.54
N LEU A 171 0.31 9.23 -9.50
CA LEU A 171 -1.05 9.76 -9.40
C LEU A 171 -1.91 9.36 -10.60
N VAL A 172 -1.37 9.52 -11.82
CA VAL A 172 -2.05 9.10 -13.05
C VAL A 172 -2.35 7.61 -13.06
N GLN A 173 -1.38 6.78 -12.65
CA GLN A 173 -1.57 5.34 -12.61
C GLN A 173 -2.57 4.90 -11.53
N LEU A 174 -2.57 5.55 -10.37
CA LEU A 174 -3.58 5.30 -9.33
C LEU A 174 -4.99 5.58 -9.85
N ASP A 175 -5.20 6.70 -10.52
CA ASP A 175 -6.51 7.05 -11.08
C ASP A 175 -6.97 6.05 -12.14
N MET A 176 -6.07 5.66 -13.06
CA MET A 176 -6.37 4.67 -14.10
C MET A 176 -6.69 3.29 -13.52
N LEU A 177 -5.93 2.84 -12.53
CA LEU A 177 -6.16 1.55 -11.89
C LEU A 177 -7.41 1.57 -11.00
N ALA A 178 -7.67 2.69 -10.32
CA ALA A 178 -8.88 2.89 -9.54
C ALA A 178 -10.15 2.76 -10.39
N GLU A 179 -10.11 3.24 -11.62
CA GLU A 179 -11.23 3.14 -12.56
C GLU A 179 -11.41 1.73 -13.12
N ARG A 180 -10.30 1.10 -13.53
CA ARG A 180 -10.35 -0.18 -14.26
C ARG A 180 -10.40 -1.42 -13.38
N ASN A 181 -9.91 -1.32 -12.14
CA ASN A 181 -9.71 -2.46 -11.25
C ASN A 181 -10.37 -2.22 -9.87
N PRO A 182 -11.69 -2.35 -9.75
CA PRO A 182 -12.39 -2.12 -8.48
C PRO A 182 -12.02 -3.15 -7.39
N HIS A 183 -11.38 -4.27 -7.76
CA HIS A 183 -10.87 -5.28 -6.83
C HIS A 183 -9.38 -5.09 -6.47
N LEU A 184 -8.89 -3.87 -6.59
CA LEU A 184 -7.53 -3.47 -6.22
C LEU A 184 -7.58 -2.51 -5.02
N LEU A 185 -6.76 -2.79 -4.00
CA LEU A 185 -6.57 -1.93 -2.84
C LEU A 185 -5.09 -1.60 -2.69
N PHE A 186 -4.77 -0.33 -2.59
CA PHE A 186 -3.46 0.15 -2.17
C PHE A 186 -3.46 0.42 -0.68
N VAL A 187 -2.47 -0.12 0.02
CA VAL A 187 -2.17 0.22 1.42
C VAL A 187 -0.80 0.86 1.43
N ALA A 188 -0.76 2.15 1.65
CA ALA A 188 0.48 2.91 1.70
C ALA A 188 0.90 3.15 3.14
N THR A 189 2.20 3.24 3.39
CA THR A 189 2.75 3.67 4.68
C THR A 189 3.58 4.94 4.52
N SER A 190 3.61 5.79 5.54
CA SER A 190 4.50 6.94 5.60
C SER A 190 5.00 7.20 7.01
N ASN A 191 6.28 7.48 7.13
CA ASN A 191 6.91 7.94 8.37
C ASN A 191 6.80 9.46 8.54
N PHE A 192 6.59 10.18 7.45
CA PHE A 192 6.58 11.63 7.38
C PHE A 192 5.34 12.12 6.59
N PRO A 193 4.14 12.14 7.21
CA PRO A 193 2.91 12.51 6.50
C PRO A 193 2.97 13.90 5.85
N GLN A 194 3.77 14.82 6.42
CA GLN A 194 3.97 16.14 5.83
C GLN A 194 4.85 16.14 4.57
N ALA A 195 5.54 15.02 4.28
CA ALA A 195 6.36 14.85 3.08
C ALA A 195 5.59 14.17 1.95
N VAL A 196 4.36 13.73 2.19
CA VAL A 196 3.49 13.14 1.18
C VAL A 196 2.77 14.24 0.41
N ASP A 197 2.76 14.12 -0.91
CA ASP A 197 2.12 15.08 -1.81
C ASP A 197 0.60 15.19 -1.54
N SER A 198 0.08 16.40 -1.53
CA SER A 198 -1.33 16.68 -1.23
C SER A 198 -2.31 16.05 -2.23
N ALA A 199 -1.90 15.91 -3.49
CA ALA A 199 -2.71 15.23 -4.50
C ALA A 199 -2.75 13.72 -4.28
N PHE A 200 -1.72 13.12 -3.67
CA PHE A 200 -1.79 11.73 -3.20
C PHE A 200 -2.76 11.60 -2.01
N LEU A 201 -2.65 12.51 -1.03
CA LEU A 201 -3.54 12.52 0.14
C LEU A 201 -5.02 12.66 -0.26
N SER A 202 -5.33 13.48 -1.28
CA SER A 202 -6.71 13.65 -1.77
C SER A 202 -7.31 12.39 -2.41
N ARG A 203 -6.47 11.40 -2.76
CA ARG A 203 -6.88 10.09 -3.30
C ARG A 203 -6.98 9.01 -2.22
N CYS A 204 -6.60 9.32 -0.99
CA CYS A 204 -6.75 8.36 0.10
C CYS A 204 -8.21 8.32 0.56
N ASP A 205 -8.82 7.14 0.48
CA ASP A 205 -10.17 6.89 1.03
C ASP A 205 -10.15 6.88 2.56
N MET A 206 -8.97 6.61 3.14
CA MET A 206 -8.69 6.68 4.57
C MET A 206 -7.23 7.06 4.82
N VAL A 207 -7.01 7.98 5.75
CA VAL A 207 -5.70 8.23 6.36
C VAL A 207 -5.81 7.88 7.83
N MET A 208 -4.98 6.93 8.29
CA MET A 208 -5.02 6.45 9.67
C MET A 208 -3.68 6.66 10.34
N GLU A 209 -3.71 7.28 11.51
CA GLU A 209 -2.53 7.43 12.35
C GLU A 209 -2.27 6.15 13.15
N VAL A 210 -1.03 5.66 13.09
CA VAL A 210 -0.52 4.56 13.91
C VAL A 210 0.43 5.16 14.94
N PRO A 211 -0.07 5.43 16.17
CA PRO A 211 0.72 6.10 17.19
C PRO A 211 1.82 5.20 17.75
N LEU A 212 2.75 5.79 18.48
CA LEU A 212 3.67 5.03 19.31
C LEU A 212 2.88 4.23 20.35
N PRO A 213 3.33 3.01 20.71
CA PRO A 213 2.68 2.21 21.72
C PRO A 213 2.68 2.95 23.06
N GLY A 214 1.52 3.02 23.70
CA GLY A 214 1.38 3.58 25.03
C GLY A 214 2.07 2.73 26.10
N LYS A 215 2.17 3.24 27.33
CA LYS A 215 2.88 2.55 28.44
C LYS A 215 2.39 1.11 28.67
N ASP A 216 1.09 0.87 28.55
CA ASP A 216 0.53 -0.47 28.76
C ASP A 216 0.79 -1.41 27.57
N ALA A 217 0.79 -0.88 26.34
CA ALA A 217 1.21 -1.61 25.17
C ALA A 217 2.69 -2.00 25.21
N CYS A 218 3.56 -1.08 25.67
CA CYS A 218 4.99 -1.39 25.87
C CYS A 218 5.21 -2.54 26.86
N LYS A 219 4.40 -2.65 27.93
CA LYS A 219 4.49 -3.75 28.89
C LYS A 219 4.05 -5.11 28.33
N GLN A 220 3.19 -5.11 27.30
CA GLN A 220 2.75 -6.33 26.62
C GLN A 220 3.73 -6.80 25.55
N ILE A 221 4.56 -5.89 25.04
CA ILE A 221 5.57 -6.18 24.01
C ILE A 221 6.85 -6.73 24.64
N LEU A 222 7.14 -6.39 25.90
CA LEU A 222 8.31 -6.86 26.68
C LEU A 222 8.02 -8.17 27.38
#